data_1def17fe128145148f1b303757c7bb08
#
_entry.id   1def17fe128145148f1b303757c7bb08
#
_cell.length_a   1.000
_cell.length_b   1.000
_cell.length_c   1.000
_cell.angle_alpha   90.00
_cell.angle_beta   90.00
_cell.angle_gamma   90.00
#
_symmetry.space_group_name_H-M   'P 1'
#
loop_
_entity.id
_entity.type
_entity.pdbx_description
1 polymer ?
#
loop_
_entity_poly.entity_id
_entity_poly.type
_entity_poly.pdbx_seq_one_letter_code
_entity_poly.pdbx_strand_id
1 'polypeptide(L)'
;YKYGDKEVIDFYSRTIDAVPGSRIILYNFEKLCGYKFSVECVEKLVKRFPQQIIGVKDSSYNLFENLKLDNFSVLPGSESKLLKGLELGCSGIITATCNATSQLARKVYDDFLTGKDQTDNQKLCDVRNTFEKYNLISGLHAYYSKNDLIYKNVLPPLSILSPKEEKELTDNLEKLNFSTKPIMAAWYAIS
;
A
#
# COMPACT_ATOMS: atom_id res chain seq x y z
N TYR A 1 -21.55 8.07 7.15
CA TYR A 1 -22.30 7.47 8.26
C TYR A 1 -21.33 6.86 9.26
N LYS A 2 -21.69 6.88 10.56
CA LYS A 2 -20.92 6.21 11.61
C LYS A 2 -21.48 4.80 11.80
N TYR A 3 -20.59 3.82 11.86
CA TYR A 3 -20.90 2.45 12.21
C TYR A 3 -19.80 1.91 13.13
N GLY A 4 -20.12 0.87 13.90
CA GLY A 4 -19.23 0.22 14.83
C GLY A 4 -18.86 -1.20 14.41
N ASP A 5 -18.15 -1.89 15.27
CA ASP A 5 -17.66 -3.25 15.03
C ASP A 5 -18.79 -4.23 14.65
N LYS A 6 -19.96 -4.08 15.29
CA LYS A 6 -21.11 -4.96 15.04
C LYS A 6 -21.57 -4.88 13.58
N GLU A 7 -21.77 -3.65 13.06
CA GLU A 7 -22.22 -3.42 11.68
C GLU A 7 -21.17 -3.88 10.68
N VAL A 8 -19.88 -3.68 10.98
CA VAL A 8 -18.78 -4.14 10.15
C VAL A 8 -18.70 -5.67 10.11
N ILE A 9 -18.83 -6.34 11.25
CA ILE A 9 -18.86 -7.81 11.31
C ILE A 9 -20.06 -8.36 10.56
N ASP A 10 -21.24 -7.75 10.68
CA ASP A 10 -22.45 -8.16 9.95
C ASP A 10 -22.27 -7.99 8.43
N PHE A 11 -21.68 -6.87 7.99
CA PHE A 11 -21.36 -6.62 6.58
C PHE A 11 -20.47 -7.72 5.99
N TYR A 12 -19.34 -8.02 6.64
CA TYR A 12 -18.44 -9.07 6.15
C TYR A 12 -19.09 -10.46 6.23
N SER A 13 -19.90 -10.73 7.25
CA SER A 13 -20.64 -12.00 7.35
C SER A 13 -21.54 -12.21 6.14
N ARG A 14 -22.37 -11.22 5.81
CA ARG A 14 -23.27 -11.29 4.63
C ARG A 14 -22.49 -11.38 3.32
N THR A 15 -21.36 -10.70 3.21
CA THR A 15 -20.50 -10.76 2.02
C THR A 15 -19.96 -12.18 1.82
N ILE A 16 -19.46 -12.81 2.89
CA ILE A 16 -18.91 -14.16 2.87
C ILE A 16 -20.02 -15.19 2.64
N ASP A 17 -21.18 -15.04 3.27
CA ASP A 17 -22.33 -15.91 3.06
C ASP A 17 -22.78 -15.90 1.58
N ALA A 18 -22.71 -14.74 0.92
CA ALA A 18 -23.03 -14.61 -0.51
C ALA A 18 -21.94 -15.20 -1.43
N VAL A 19 -20.66 -15.19 -0.99
CA VAL A 19 -19.53 -15.70 -1.76
C VAL A 19 -18.60 -16.53 -0.83
N PRO A 20 -18.97 -17.77 -0.48
CA PRO A 20 -18.25 -18.58 0.53
C PRO A 20 -16.79 -18.88 0.18
N GLY A 21 -16.45 -18.90 -1.12
CA GLY A 21 -15.07 -19.10 -1.60
C GLY A 21 -14.19 -17.86 -1.62
N SER A 22 -14.70 -16.71 -1.17
CA SER A 22 -13.93 -15.45 -1.18
C SER A 22 -12.71 -15.50 -0.26
N ARG A 23 -11.63 -14.81 -0.68
CA ARG A 23 -10.46 -14.53 0.17
C ARG A 23 -10.34 -13.02 0.30
N ILE A 24 -10.44 -12.51 1.53
CA ILE A 24 -10.60 -11.09 1.82
C ILE A 24 -9.39 -10.59 2.59
N ILE A 25 -8.79 -9.51 2.12
CA ILE A 25 -7.87 -8.66 2.88
C ILE A 25 -8.67 -7.44 3.32
N LEU A 26 -8.84 -7.26 4.62
CA LEU A 26 -9.51 -6.09 5.20
C LEU A 26 -8.73 -4.81 4.83
N TYR A 27 -9.44 -3.69 4.65
CA TYR A 27 -8.78 -2.41 4.43
C TYR A 27 -9.06 -1.45 5.58
N ASN A 28 -8.07 -1.29 6.46
CA ASN A 28 -8.12 -0.38 7.59
C ASN A 28 -7.61 1.01 7.18
N PHE A 29 -8.52 1.88 6.77
CA PHE A 29 -8.21 3.27 6.43
C PHE A 29 -9.35 4.21 6.82
N GLU A 30 -9.37 4.63 8.09
CA GLU A 30 -10.40 5.46 8.68
C GLU A 30 -10.72 6.72 7.86
N LYS A 31 -9.70 7.38 7.30
CA LYS A 31 -9.86 8.60 6.49
C LYS A 31 -10.73 8.42 5.24
N LEU A 32 -10.80 7.21 4.69
CA LEU A 32 -11.62 6.92 3.51
C LEU A 32 -12.96 6.29 3.86
N CYS A 33 -12.99 5.34 4.81
CA CYS A 33 -14.19 4.57 5.11
C CYS A 33 -14.96 5.05 6.34
N GLY A 34 -14.42 6.02 7.11
CA GLY A 34 -15.07 6.53 8.32
C GLY A 34 -15.09 5.53 9.48
N TYR A 35 -14.37 4.41 9.37
CA TYR A 35 -14.25 3.37 10.38
C TYR A 35 -12.79 2.92 10.51
N LYS A 36 -12.36 2.71 11.75
CA LYS A 36 -11.06 2.16 12.09
C LYS A 36 -11.22 0.83 12.80
N PHE A 37 -10.68 -0.23 12.21
CA PHE A 37 -10.72 -1.55 12.83
C PHE A 37 -9.99 -1.55 14.18
N SER A 38 -10.66 -2.07 15.20
CA SER A 38 -10.02 -2.47 16.45
C SER A 38 -9.34 -3.83 16.30
N VAL A 39 -8.36 -4.14 17.15
CA VAL A 39 -7.74 -5.47 17.22
C VAL A 39 -8.82 -6.53 17.45
N GLU A 40 -9.71 -6.28 18.41
CA GLU A 40 -10.80 -7.19 18.77
C GLU A 40 -11.78 -7.44 17.63
N CYS A 41 -12.05 -6.44 16.79
CA CYS A 41 -12.91 -6.63 15.62
C CYS A 41 -12.27 -7.54 14.60
N VAL A 42 -10.97 -7.35 14.32
CA VAL A 42 -10.23 -8.24 13.40
C VAL A 42 -10.16 -9.66 13.93
N GLU A 43 -9.84 -9.85 15.19
CA GLU A 43 -9.78 -11.16 15.85
C GLU A 43 -11.13 -11.90 15.77
N LYS A 44 -12.25 -11.21 16.02
CA LYS A 44 -13.60 -11.78 15.89
C LYS A 44 -13.91 -12.20 14.46
N LEU A 45 -13.53 -11.39 13.46
CA LEU A 45 -13.71 -11.72 12.05
C LEU A 45 -12.89 -12.94 11.65
N VAL A 46 -11.61 -12.99 12.01
CA VAL A 46 -10.72 -14.11 11.71
C VAL A 46 -11.19 -15.40 12.40
N LYS A 47 -11.58 -15.32 13.68
CA LYS A 47 -12.13 -16.48 14.41
C LYS A 47 -13.39 -17.03 13.75
N ARG A 48 -14.25 -16.16 13.22
CA ARG A 48 -15.51 -16.56 12.57
C ARG A 48 -15.30 -17.07 11.15
N PHE A 49 -14.34 -16.51 10.41
CA PHE A 49 -14.11 -16.77 9.00
C PHE A 49 -12.62 -17.02 8.69
N PRO A 50 -11.98 -18.03 9.30
CA PRO A 50 -10.52 -18.22 9.24
C PRO A 50 -10.00 -18.54 7.83
N GLN A 51 -10.85 -19.04 6.93
CA GLN A 51 -10.47 -19.35 5.56
C GLN A 51 -10.68 -18.18 4.60
N GLN A 52 -11.56 -17.23 4.95
CA GLN A 52 -11.94 -16.11 4.09
C GLN A 52 -11.22 -14.82 4.47
N ILE A 53 -11.10 -14.51 5.76
CA ILE A 53 -10.41 -13.29 6.23
C ILE A 53 -8.94 -13.62 6.44
N ILE A 54 -8.12 -13.34 5.41
CA ILE A 54 -6.73 -13.81 5.32
C ILE A 54 -5.68 -12.73 5.61
N GLY A 55 -6.09 -11.48 5.78
CA GLY A 55 -5.16 -10.40 6.05
C GLY A 55 -5.82 -9.05 6.23
N VAL A 56 -5.00 -8.06 6.55
CA VAL A 56 -5.40 -6.65 6.64
C VAL A 56 -4.36 -5.75 6.01
N LYS A 57 -4.80 -4.84 5.14
CA LYS A 57 -4.02 -3.66 4.74
C LYS A 57 -4.25 -2.58 5.79
N ASP A 58 -3.20 -2.20 6.53
CA ASP A 58 -3.29 -1.22 7.61
C ASP A 58 -2.70 0.14 7.20
N SER A 59 -3.57 1.05 6.78
CA SER A 59 -3.22 2.45 6.46
C SER A 59 -3.58 3.42 7.58
N SER A 60 -4.21 2.95 8.66
CA SER A 60 -4.44 3.68 9.91
C SER A 60 -3.33 3.46 10.95
N TYR A 61 -2.45 2.48 10.70
CA TYR A 61 -1.26 2.14 11.49
C TYR A 61 -1.49 1.78 12.96
N ASN A 62 -2.69 1.37 13.32
CA ASN A 62 -3.02 0.94 14.68
C ASN A 62 -3.00 -0.58 14.87
N LEU A 63 -2.90 -1.35 13.77
CA LEU A 63 -2.93 -2.80 13.80
C LEU A 63 -1.54 -3.43 13.64
N PHE A 64 -0.69 -2.89 12.77
CA PHE A 64 0.54 -3.56 12.36
C PHE A 64 1.55 -3.80 13.51
N GLU A 65 1.49 -3.01 14.58
CA GLU A 65 2.32 -3.21 15.78
C GLU A 65 1.66 -4.13 16.82
N ASN A 66 0.33 -4.20 16.84
CA ASN A 66 -0.43 -4.79 17.93
C ASN A 66 -1.13 -6.10 17.55
N LEU A 67 -1.49 -6.29 16.29
CA LEU A 67 -2.22 -7.47 15.84
C LEU A 67 -1.25 -8.64 15.59
N LYS A 68 -1.47 -9.75 16.29
CA LYS A 68 -0.69 -10.99 16.14
C LYS A 68 -1.66 -12.15 15.97
N LEU A 69 -1.74 -12.67 14.75
CA LEU A 69 -2.62 -13.79 14.39
C LEU A 69 -1.86 -14.77 13.50
N ASP A 70 -2.00 -16.05 13.78
CA ASP A 70 -1.41 -17.11 12.96
C ASP A 70 -2.08 -17.19 11.58
N ASN A 71 -1.28 -17.46 10.55
CA ASN A 71 -1.75 -17.58 9.16
C ASN A 71 -2.52 -16.35 8.65
N PHE A 72 -2.19 -15.17 9.14
CA PHE A 72 -2.84 -13.91 8.80
C PHE A 72 -1.82 -12.86 8.35
N SER A 73 -2.06 -12.26 7.19
CA SER A 73 -1.14 -11.27 6.62
C SER A 73 -1.46 -9.85 7.11
N VAL A 74 -0.51 -9.23 7.79
CA VAL A 74 -0.59 -7.79 8.12
C VAL A 74 0.29 -7.03 7.14
N LEU A 75 -0.28 -6.01 6.50
CA LEU A 75 0.32 -5.27 5.38
C LEU A 75 0.17 -3.75 5.60
N PRO A 76 1.14 -3.09 6.25
CA PRO A 76 1.13 -1.62 6.38
C PRO A 76 0.99 -0.90 5.04
N GLY A 77 0.37 0.28 5.06
CA GLY A 77 0.02 1.05 3.87
C GLY A 77 1.08 2.06 3.41
N SER A 78 2.35 1.89 3.79
CA SER A 78 3.44 2.81 3.41
C SER A 78 4.80 2.12 3.37
N GLU A 79 5.63 2.54 2.43
CA GLU A 79 7.03 2.14 2.32
C GLU A 79 7.83 2.46 3.60
N SER A 80 7.54 3.58 4.24
CA SER A 80 8.19 3.97 5.51
C SER A 80 7.91 2.99 6.67
N LYS A 81 6.97 2.06 6.49
CA LYS A 81 6.63 1.03 7.46
C LYS A 81 7.10 -0.37 7.05
N LEU A 82 7.76 -0.51 5.88
CA LEU A 82 8.17 -1.82 5.39
C LEU A 82 9.15 -2.50 6.35
N LEU A 83 10.30 -1.89 6.58
CA LEU A 83 11.34 -2.51 7.42
C LEU A 83 10.84 -2.77 8.84
N LYS A 84 10.24 -1.77 9.48
CA LYS A 84 9.66 -1.93 10.82
C LYS A 84 8.56 -3.00 10.86
N GLY A 85 7.72 -3.04 9.83
CA GLY A 85 6.68 -4.08 9.71
C GLY A 85 7.28 -5.48 9.63
N LEU A 86 8.32 -5.68 8.82
CA LEU A 86 9.02 -6.97 8.68
C LEU A 86 9.64 -7.42 10.02
N GLU A 87 10.29 -6.51 10.74
CA GLU A 87 10.81 -6.76 12.10
C GLU A 87 9.73 -7.23 13.07
N LEU A 88 8.50 -6.76 12.90
CA LEU A 88 7.34 -7.12 13.70
C LEU A 88 6.57 -8.35 13.17
N GLY A 89 7.04 -8.96 12.07
CA GLY A 89 6.42 -10.15 11.48
C GLY A 89 5.30 -9.85 10.47
N CYS A 90 5.19 -8.60 9.98
CA CYS A 90 4.28 -8.29 8.87
C CYS A 90 4.72 -8.99 7.58
N SER A 91 3.76 -9.27 6.70
CA SER A 91 4.01 -10.01 5.45
C SER A 91 4.58 -9.14 4.31
N GLY A 92 4.65 -7.84 4.48
CA GLY A 92 5.06 -6.86 3.47
C GLY A 92 4.20 -5.60 3.56
N ILE A 93 4.02 -4.90 2.44
CA ILE A 93 3.20 -3.67 2.37
C ILE A 93 2.26 -3.69 1.17
N ILE A 94 1.14 -2.92 1.26
CA ILE A 94 0.29 -2.56 0.12
C ILE A 94 0.15 -1.05 0.09
N THR A 95 0.77 -0.39 -0.89
CA THR A 95 0.84 1.07 -0.98
C THR A 95 0.65 1.58 -2.40
N ALA A 96 0.13 2.79 -2.55
CA ALA A 96 -0.07 3.40 -3.86
C ALA A 96 1.27 3.69 -4.56
N THR A 97 2.29 4.13 -3.83
CA THR A 97 3.61 4.45 -4.39
C THR A 97 4.38 3.21 -4.86
N CYS A 98 4.04 2.00 -4.41
CA CYS A 98 4.62 0.78 -4.95
C CYS A 98 4.30 0.57 -6.45
N ASN A 99 3.35 1.28 -7.03
CA ASN A 99 3.28 1.37 -8.48
C ASN A 99 4.60 1.87 -9.10
N ALA A 100 5.29 2.81 -8.44
CA ALA A 100 6.59 3.33 -8.89
C ALA A 100 7.79 2.68 -8.17
N THR A 101 7.64 2.31 -6.90
CA THR A 101 8.75 1.88 -6.01
C THR A 101 8.87 0.36 -5.85
N SER A 102 8.07 -0.45 -6.54
CA SER A 102 7.97 -1.90 -6.33
C SER A 102 9.33 -2.62 -6.35
N GLN A 103 10.21 -2.30 -7.29
CA GLN A 103 11.54 -2.92 -7.37
C GLN A 103 12.41 -2.57 -6.16
N LEU A 104 12.39 -1.30 -5.73
CA LEU A 104 13.15 -0.83 -4.58
C LEU A 104 12.59 -1.43 -3.27
N ALA A 105 11.26 -1.45 -3.14
CA ALA A 105 10.59 -2.08 -2.00
C ALA A 105 10.87 -3.60 -1.95
N ARG A 106 10.87 -4.26 -3.10
CA ARG A 106 11.22 -5.68 -3.22
C ARG A 106 12.66 -5.94 -2.79
N LYS A 107 13.59 -5.08 -3.18
CA LYS A 107 14.98 -5.21 -2.75
C LYS A 107 15.13 -5.10 -1.24
N VAL A 108 14.51 -4.09 -0.61
CA VAL A 108 14.51 -3.94 0.86
C VAL A 108 13.92 -5.18 1.54
N TYR A 109 12.84 -5.72 1.00
CA TYR A 109 12.21 -6.94 1.50
C TYR A 109 13.14 -8.16 1.42
N ASP A 110 13.77 -8.39 0.26
CA ASP A 110 14.66 -9.53 0.05
C ASP A 110 15.96 -9.42 0.87
N ASP A 111 16.51 -8.22 1.00
CA ASP A 111 17.69 -7.96 1.84
C ASP A 111 17.37 -8.26 3.31
N PHE A 112 16.17 -7.89 3.79
CA PHE A 112 15.70 -8.24 5.13
C PHE A 112 15.63 -9.76 5.33
N LEU A 113 14.96 -10.48 4.41
CA LEU A 113 14.80 -11.94 4.52
C LEU A 113 16.14 -12.70 4.46
N THR A 114 17.13 -12.14 3.77
CA THR A 114 18.45 -12.75 3.61
C THR A 114 19.48 -12.24 4.63
N GLY A 115 19.07 -11.39 5.58
CA GLY A 115 19.93 -10.81 6.61
C GLY A 115 21.02 -9.87 6.09
N LYS A 116 20.78 -9.24 4.94
CA LYS A 116 21.69 -8.24 4.36
C LYS A 116 21.46 -6.85 4.95
N ASP A 117 22.46 -5.99 4.81
CA ASP A 117 22.38 -4.58 5.21
C ASP A 117 21.26 -3.85 4.44
N GLN A 118 20.47 -3.05 5.16
CA GLN A 118 19.32 -2.32 4.64
C GLN A 118 19.71 -0.98 3.99
N THR A 119 20.65 -1.02 3.04
CA THR A 119 21.21 0.17 2.40
C THR A 119 20.21 0.98 1.57
N ASP A 120 19.17 0.33 1.04
CA ASP A 120 18.16 0.97 0.16
C ASP A 120 16.91 1.43 0.91
N ASN A 121 16.73 1.09 2.18
CA ASN A 121 15.54 1.44 2.94
C ASN A 121 15.36 2.97 3.08
N GLN A 122 16.45 3.71 3.34
CA GLN A 122 16.38 5.17 3.43
C GLN A 122 15.93 5.78 2.10
N LYS A 123 16.51 5.35 0.99
CA LYS A 123 16.11 5.80 -0.35
C LYS A 123 14.65 5.50 -0.64
N LEU A 124 14.16 4.31 -0.27
CA LEU A 124 12.76 3.93 -0.41
C LEU A 124 11.84 4.89 0.33
N CYS A 125 12.18 5.21 1.59
CA CYS A 125 11.42 6.17 2.40
C CYS A 125 11.46 7.58 1.80
N ASP A 126 12.61 8.05 1.31
CA ASP A 126 12.76 9.39 0.73
C ASP A 126 11.98 9.55 -0.58
N VAL A 127 11.97 8.51 -1.41
CA VAL A 127 11.12 8.49 -2.62
C VAL A 127 9.64 8.57 -2.23
N ARG A 128 9.20 7.77 -1.26
CA ARG A 128 7.83 7.84 -0.72
C ARG A 128 7.49 9.25 -0.23
N ASN A 129 8.33 9.84 0.60
CA ASN A 129 8.14 11.18 1.16
C ASN A 129 8.09 12.26 0.06
N THR A 130 8.78 12.06 -1.05
CA THR A 130 8.75 12.96 -2.20
C THR A 130 7.37 12.96 -2.86
N PHE A 131 6.76 11.80 -3.06
CA PHE A 131 5.40 11.70 -3.58
C PHE A 131 4.33 12.23 -2.61
N GLU A 132 4.52 12.06 -1.31
CA GLU A 132 3.55 12.51 -0.27
C GLU A 132 3.37 14.02 -0.16
N LYS A 133 4.27 14.81 -0.77
CA LYS A 133 4.12 16.28 -0.83
C LYS A 133 2.95 16.72 -1.70
N TYR A 134 2.44 15.84 -2.54
CA TYR A 134 1.38 16.12 -3.52
C TYR A 134 0.17 15.19 -3.27
N ASN A 135 -0.94 15.42 -3.99
CA ASN A 135 -1.92 14.37 -4.13
C ASN A 135 -1.23 13.15 -4.75
N LEU A 136 -1.27 12.04 -4.04
CA LEU A 136 -0.46 10.86 -4.35
C LEU A 136 -0.78 10.27 -5.73
N ILE A 137 -2.07 10.26 -6.12
CA ILE A 137 -2.51 9.77 -7.43
C ILE A 137 -2.01 10.72 -8.52
N SER A 138 -2.19 12.03 -8.34
CA SER A 138 -1.71 13.04 -9.30
C SER A 138 -0.19 12.99 -9.46
N GLY A 139 0.55 12.77 -8.37
CA GLY A 139 2.01 12.61 -8.39
C GLY A 139 2.46 11.38 -9.17
N LEU A 140 1.79 10.24 -8.99
CA LEU A 140 2.06 9.01 -9.75
C LEU A 140 1.72 9.20 -11.23
N HIS A 141 0.61 9.85 -11.54
CA HIS A 141 0.26 10.20 -12.92
C HIS A 141 1.30 11.11 -13.57
N ALA A 142 1.77 12.15 -12.88
CA ALA A 142 2.85 13.02 -13.35
C ALA A 142 4.15 12.23 -13.60
N TYR A 143 4.50 11.33 -12.70
CA TYR A 143 5.67 10.46 -12.84
C TYR A 143 5.60 9.59 -14.10
N TYR A 144 4.48 8.92 -14.34
CA TYR A 144 4.31 8.03 -15.49
C TYR A 144 4.05 8.77 -16.81
N SER A 145 3.45 9.96 -16.78
CA SER A 145 3.16 10.75 -17.98
C SER A 145 4.41 11.16 -18.78
N LYS A 146 5.59 11.10 -18.18
CA LYS A 146 6.87 11.30 -18.86
C LYS A 146 7.18 10.21 -19.90
N ASN A 147 6.66 9.02 -19.70
CA ASN A 147 6.88 7.87 -20.59
C ASN A 147 5.66 7.59 -21.49
N ASP A 148 4.45 7.92 -21.00
CA ASP A 148 3.21 7.71 -21.74
C ASP A 148 2.19 8.80 -21.38
N LEU A 149 1.79 9.58 -22.38
CA LEU A 149 0.85 10.71 -22.21
C LEU A 149 -0.55 10.28 -21.76
N ILE A 150 -0.91 8.99 -21.85
CA ILE A 150 -2.18 8.49 -21.34
C ILE A 150 -2.36 8.80 -19.84
N TYR A 151 -1.25 8.83 -19.10
CA TYR A 151 -1.26 9.15 -17.67
C TYR A 151 -1.54 10.64 -17.35
N LYS A 152 -1.66 11.51 -18.36
CA LYS A 152 -2.21 12.87 -18.16
C LYS A 152 -3.73 12.88 -17.96
N ASN A 153 -4.39 11.75 -18.15
CA ASN A 153 -5.82 11.61 -17.89
C ASN A 153 -6.04 11.10 -16.48
N VAL A 154 -6.77 11.87 -15.67
CA VAL A 154 -7.21 11.50 -14.32
C VAL A 154 -8.73 11.62 -14.22
N LEU A 155 -9.35 10.80 -13.38
CA LEU A 155 -10.79 10.88 -13.16
C LEU A 155 -11.14 12.01 -12.20
N PRO A 156 -12.14 12.86 -12.52
CA PRO A 156 -12.65 13.86 -11.58
C PRO A 156 -13.10 13.21 -10.25
N PRO A 157 -12.93 13.88 -9.11
CA PRO A 157 -12.47 15.27 -8.92
C PRO A 157 -10.93 15.44 -8.87
N LEU A 158 -10.14 14.42 -9.21
CA LEU A 158 -8.69 14.54 -9.28
C LEU A 158 -8.27 15.47 -10.43
N SER A 159 -7.12 16.11 -10.27
CA SER A 159 -6.45 16.91 -11.29
C SER A 159 -4.99 16.46 -11.44
N ILE A 160 -4.42 16.68 -12.61
CA ILE A 160 -2.97 16.52 -12.80
C ILE A 160 -2.22 17.59 -12.00
N LEU A 161 -0.96 17.35 -11.70
CA LEU A 161 -0.09 18.36 -11.09
C LEU A 161 0.07 19.58 -12.04
N SER A 162 0.23 20.76 -11.47
CA SER A 162 0.63 21.93 -12.25
C SER A 162 2.03 21.73 -12.84
N PRO A 163 2.40 22.42 -13.94
CA PRO A 163 3.74 22.31 -14.53
C PRO A 163 4.88 22.59 -13.54
N LYS A 164 4.65 23.48 -12.57
CA LYS A 164 5.61 23.77 -11.50
C LYS A 164 5.78 22.57 -10.57
N GLU A 165 4.69 21.99 -10.09
CA GLU A 165 4.72 20.83 -9.19
C GLU A 165 5.29 19.59 -9.88
N GLU A 166 4.96 19.36 -11.17
CA GLU A 166 5.51 18.27 -11.95
C GLU A 166 7.02 18.38 -12.09
N LYS A 167 7.53 19.61 -12.36
CA LYS A 167 8.96 19.86 -12.41
C LYS A 167 9.62 19.64 -11.05
N GLU A 168 9.03 20.14 -9.98
CA GLU A 168 9.55 20.02 -8.62
C GLU A 168 9.61 18.55 -8.16
N LEU A 169 8.56 17.78 -8.43
CA LEU A 169 8.55 16.32 -8.20
C LEU A 169 9.69 15.63 -8.93
N THR A 170 9.87 15.96 -10.21
CA THR A 170 10.93 15.41 -11.06
C THR A 170 12.31 15.70 -10.49
N ASP A 171 12.60 16.98 -10.26
CA ASP A 171 13.91 17.43 -9.77
C ASP A 171 14.26 16.76 -8.42
N ASN A 172 13.24 16.53 -7.56
CA ASN A 172 13.45 15.86 -6.27
C ASN A 172 13.69 14.35 -6.42
N LEU A 173 13.00 13.68 -7.34
CA LEU A 173 13.25 12.26 -7.62
C LEU A 173 14.62 12.04 -8.26
N GLU A 174 15.05 12.93 -9.16
CA GLU A 174 16.38 12.88 -9.78
C GLU A 174 17.51 13.04 -8.76
N LYS A 175 17.36 13.93 -7.76
CA LYS A 175 18.32 14.07 -6.64
C LYS A 175 18.48 12.79 -5.85
N LEU A 176 17.45 11.96 -5.80
CA LEU A 176 17.48 10.65 -5.16
C LEU A 176 17.99 9.54 -6.10
N ASN A 177 18.44 9.89 -7.30
CA ASN A 177 18.78 8.92 -8.36
C ASN A 177 17.64 7.90 -8.58
N PHE A 178 16.39 8.38 -8.51
CA PHE A 178 15.18 7.60 -8.77
C PHE A 178 14.62 7.99 -10.13
N SER A 179 14.93 7.18 -11.15
CA SER A 179 14.55 7.46 -12.53
C SER A 179 13.28 6.72 -12.96
N THR A 180 12.59 7.33 -13.92
CA THR A 180 11.40 6.79 -14.60
C THR A 180 11.74 5.74 -15.67
N LYS A 181 12.57 4.74 -15.40
CA LYS A 181 12.70 3.65 -16.39
C LYS A 181 11.36 2.93 -16.48
N PRO A 182 10.73 2.82 -17.65
CA PRO A 182 9.44 2.18 -17.76
C PRO A 182 9.56 0.70 -17.36
N ILE A 183 8.64 0.25 -16.49
CA ILE A 183 8.48 -1.18 -16.15
C ILE A 183 8.01 -2.01 -17.35
N MET A 184 7.72 -1.36 -18.49
CA MET A 184 7.18 -1.96 -19.71
C MET A 184 8.02 -3.07 -20.34
N ALA A 185 9.30 -3.22 -19.98
CA ALA A 185 10.14 -4.28 -20.53
C ALA A 185 9.91 -5.68 -19.91
N ALA A 186 9.25 -5.77 -18.77
CA ALA A 186 9.07 -7.06 -18.07
C ALA A 186 7.81 -7.84 -18.48
N TRP A 187 6.81 -7.19 -19.09
CA TRP A 187 5.54 -7.83 -19.47
C TRP A 187 5.58 -8.52 -20.83
N TYR A 188 6.53 -8.16 -21.71
CA TYR A 188 6.69 -8.76 -23.03
C TYR A 188 7.65 -9.98 -23.08
N ALA A 189 8.26 -10.35 -21.95
CA ALA A 189 9.18 -11.48 -21.88
C ALA A 189 8.52 -12.80 -21.42
N ILE A 190 7.20 -12.84 -21.27
CA ILE A 190 6.42 -14.03 -20.86
C ILE A 190 5.28 -14.28 -21.87
N SER A 191 5.58 -14.17 -23.15
CA SER A 191 4.71 -14.67 -24.21
C SER A 191 5.47 -15.68 -25.07
#